data_df3131a5ac18cbfcc5100dcf9046b2df
#
_entry.id   df3131a5ac18cbfcc5100dcf9046b2df
#
_cell.length_a   1.000
_cell.length_b   1.000
_cell.length_c   1.000
_cell.angle_alpha   90.00
_cell.angle_beta   90.00
_cell.angle_gamma   90.00
#
_symmetry.space_group_name_H-M   'P 1'
#
loop_
_entity.id
_entity.type
_entity.pdbx_description
1 polymer ?
#
loop_
_entity_poly.entity_id
_entity_poly.type
_entity_poly.pdbx_seq_one_letter_code
_entity_poly.pdbx_strand_id
1 'polypeptide(L)'
;MLQSHVSAPRTEQFGVHVMIDGYSASGPLMTDEGALRQLLVDLPQEMGMHPICAPVVVSVGPNCLKDPGGLSGFVMIAESHISFHTFPGRGFVTIDLYTCQNELDRPAAIDRLKRAFHLVDADVYVQERGLRYPAENLIDA
;
A
#
# COMPACT_ATOMS: atom_id res chain seq x y z
N MET A 1 -19.87 -43.44 19.43
CA MET A 1 -20.27 -42.27 18.67
C MET A 1 -19.20 -41.90 17.70
N LEU A 2 -19.53 -41.95 16.46
CA LEU A 2 -18.59 -41.55 15.44
C LEU A 2 -18.58 -40.04 15.32
N GLN A 3 -17.52 -39.47 15.77
CA GLN A 3 -17.28 -38.08 15.39
C GLN A 3 -16.77 -38.07 13.97
N SER A 4 -17.56 -37.47 13.10
CA SER A 4 -17.01 -37.13 11.81
C SER A 4 -15.98 -36.05 12.04
N HIS A 5 -14.74 -36.36 11.90
CA HIS A 5 -13.69 -35.36 11.92
C HIS A 5 -13.70 -34.65 10.59
N VAL A 6 -14.55 -33.63 10.50
CA VAL A 6 -14.34 -32.63 9.46
C VAL A 6 -13.22 -31.77 9.97
N SER A 7 -12.01 -32.03 9.52
CA SER A 7 -10.90 -31.14 9.79
C SER A 7 -11.28 -29.75 9.27
N ALA A 8 -11.14 -28.74 10.11
CA ALA A 8 -11.23 -27.40 9.64
C ALA A 8 -10.24 -27.22 8.47
N PRO A 9 -10.60 -26.47 7.42
CA PRO A 9 -9.67 -26.19 6.33
C PRO A 9 -8.38 -25.60 6.89
N ARG A 10 -7.25 -26.02 6.36
CA ARG A 10 -5.99 -25.37 6.68
C ARG A 10 -6.08 -23.91 6.26
N THR A 11 -5.51 -23.05 7.07
CA THR A 11 -5.46 -21.64 6.81
C THR A 11 -4.02 -21.15 6.77
N GLU A 12 -3.81 -20.03 6.11
CA GLU A 12 -2.52 -19.33 6.09
C GLU A 12 -2.77 -17.84 6.05
N GLN A 13 -1.79 -17.06 6.44
CA GLN A 13 -1.89 -15.62 6.32
C GLN A 13 -1.89 -15.23 4.86
N PHE A 14 -2.86 -14.42 4.45
CA PHE A 14 -2.92 -13.97 3.07
C PHE A 14 -1.83 -12.96 2.75
N GLY A 15 -1.68 -11.93 3.56
CA GLY A 15 -0.75 -10.87 3.26
C GLY A 15 -0.56 -9.87 4.39
N VAL A 16 0.04 -8.75 4.04
CA VAL A 16 0.37 -7.69 4.97
C VAL A 16 -0.01 -6.34 4.36
N HIS A 17 -0.52 -5.44 5.22
CA HIS A 17 -0.87 -4.08 4.86
C HIS A 17 -0.01 -3.13 5.68
N VAL A 18 0.86 -2.39 5.01
CA VAL A 18 1.66 -1.34 5.62
C VAL A 18 0.97 -0.01 5.35
N MET A 19 0.69 0.75 6.39
CA MET A 19 0.07 2.07 6.33
C MET A 19 1.00 3.08 6.97
N ILE A 20 1.22 4.19 6.29
CA ILE A 20 2.07 5.26 6.81
C ILE A 20 1.33 6.57 6.73
N ASP A 21 1.23 7.27 7.87
CA ASP A 21 0.84 8.66 7.93
C ASP A 21 2.12 9.47 8.04
N GLY A 22 2.45 10.22 7.00
CA GLY A 22 3.70 10.96 6.92
C GLY A 22 3.52 12.44 7.19
N TYR A 23 4.39 12.98 8.02
CA TYR A 23 4.35 14.37 8.46
C TYR A 23 5.59 15.12 8.00
N SER A 24 5.42 16.41 7.72
CA SER A 24 6.46 17.26 7.15
C SER A 24 7.05 16.65 5.89
N ALA A 25 6.17 16.07 5.07
CA ALA A 25 6.50 15.54 3.76
C ALA A 25 6.87 16.68 2.81
N SER A 26 7.81 16.44 1.94
CA SER A 26 8.26 17.43 0.96
C SER A 26 8.81 16.76 -0.29
N GLY A 27 9.21 17.58 -1.25
CA GLY A 27 9.79 17.09 -2.49
C GLY A 27 8.79 17.00 -3.63
N PRO A 28 9.27 16.62 -4.83
CA PRO A 28 8.45 16.64 -6.04
C PRO A 28 7.29 15.65 -6.04
N LEU A 29 7.37 14.57 -5.28
CA LEU A 29 6.30 13.59 -5.21
C LEU A 29 5.00 14.17 -4.63
N MET A 30 5.11 15.27 -3.90
CA MET A 30 3.95 15.91 -3.29
C MET A 30 3.08 16.66 -4.29
N THR A 31 3.64 17.15 -5.39
CA THR A 31 2.96 18.05 -6.31
C THR A 31 3.10 17.72 -7.79
N ASP A 32 4.06 16.87 -8.17
CA ASP A 32 4.34 16.55 -9.57
C ASP A 32 3.71 15.20 -9.93
N GLU A 33 2.66 15.22 -10.76
CA GLU A 33 1.97 13.99 -11.18
C GLU A 33 2.92 13.01 -11.86
N GLY A 34 3.82 13.50 -12.71
CA GLY A 34 4.77 12.64 -13.42
C GLY A 34 5.73 11.95 -12.46
N ALA A 35 6.22 12.67 -11.44
CA ALA A 35 7.12 12.11 -10.44
C ALA A 35 6.40 11.03 -9.61
N LEU A 36 5.18 11.29 -9.19
CA LEU A 36 4.40 10.33 -8.43
C LEU A 36 4.07 9.08 -9.25
N ARG A 37 3.71 9.28 -10.52
CA ARG A 37 3.46 8.18 -11.45
C ARG A 37 4.70 7.32 -11.62
N GLN A 38 5.86 7.95 -11.77
CA GLN A 38 7.12 7.22 -11.91
C GLN A 38 7.44 6.38 -10.67
N LEU A 39 7.19 6.91 -9.48
CA LEU A 39 7.36 6.15 -8.25
C LEU A 39 6.46 4.91 -8.24
N LEU A 40 5.22 5.04 -8.68
CA LEU A 40 4.28 3.92 -8.76
C LEU A 40 4.69 2.88 -9.81
N VAL A 41 5.49 3.26 -10.79
CA VAL A 41 6.11 2.32 -11.74
C VAL A 41 7.31 1.63 -11.09
N ASP A 42 8.15 2.38 -10.41
CA ASP A 42 9.43 1.89 -9.90
C ASP A 42 9.30 1.01 -8.66
N LEU A 43 8.43 1.39 -7.71
CA LEU A 43 8.28 0.67 -6.45
C LEU A 43 7.93 -0.81 -6.61
N PRO A 44 6.95 -1.19 -7.44
CA PRO A 44 6.67 -2.60 -7.63
C PRO A 44 7.89 -3.40 -8.08
N GLN A 45 8.65 -2.85 -9.02
CA GLN A 45 9.85 -3.51 -9.55
C GLN A 45 10.91 -3.65 -8.45
N GLU A 46 11.14 -2.60 -7.67
CA GLU A 46 12.10 -2.62 -6.56
C GLU A 46 11.75 -3.67 -5.51
N MET A 47 10.46 -3.92 -5.31
CA MET A 47 9.95 -4.83 -4.28
C MET A 47 9.62 -6.23 -4.83
N GLY A 48 9.90 -6.50 -6.10
CA GLY A 48 9.60 -7.79 -6.71
C GLY A 48 8.10 -8.03 -6.91
N MET A 49 7.33 -6.97 -7.08
CA MET A 49 5.90 -7.03 -7.33
C MET A 49 5.57 -6.81 -8.79
N HIS A 50 4.36 -7.19 -9.20
CA HIS A 50 3.97 -7.26 -10.61
C HIS A 50 2.76 -6.37 -10.89
N PRO A 51 2.94 -5.18 -11.48
CA PRO A 51 1.81 -4.33 -11.88
C PRO A 51 0.89 -5.04 -12.87
N ILE A 52 -0.42 -4.86 -12.68
CA ILE A 52 -1.44 -5.39 -13.59
C ILE A 52 -2.19 -4.30 -14.34
N CYS A 53 -1.83 -3.05 -14.09
CA CYS A 53 -2.36 -1.89 -14.83
C CYS A 53 -1.31 -0.78 -14.80
N ALA A 54 -1.51 0.22 -15.66
CA ALA A 54 -0.75 1.45 -15.57
C ALA A 54 -1.15 2.21 -14.29
N PRO A 55 -0.21 2.91 -13.64
CA PRO A 55 -0.56 3.76 -12.51
C PRO A 55 -1.56 4.83 -12.90
N VAL A 56 -2.45 5.17 -11.96
CA VAL A 56 -3.39 6.28 -12.10
C VAL A 56 -2.98 7.35 -11.10
N VAL A 57 -2.79 8.57 -11.59
CA VAL A 57 -2.51 9.73 -10.73
C VAL A 57 -3.46 10.84 -11.14
N VAL A 58 -4.16 11.41 -10.17
CA VAL A 58 -5.15 12.47 -10.37
C VAL A 58 -4.83 13.62 -9.44
N SER A 59 -4.88 14.84 -9.99
CA SER A 59 -4.84 16.06 -9.17
C SER A 59 -6.23 16.32 -8.62
N VAL A 60 -6.33 16.48 -7.31
CA VAL A 60 -7.60 16.64 -6.60
C VAL A 60 -7.64 18.00 -5.93
N GLY A 61 -8.72 18.74 -6.17
CA GLY A 61 -8.97 20.02 -5.52
C GLY A 61 -9.40 19.87 -4.06
N PRO A 62 -9.56 20.98 -3.34
CA PRO A 62 -10.01 20.96 -1.94
C PRO A 62 -11.38 20.30 -1.82
N ASN A 63 -11.54 19.43 -0.82
CA ASN A 63 -12.78 18.71 -0.57
C ASN A 63 -13.51 19.23 0.67
N CYS A 64 -12.77 19.61 1.72
CA CYS A 64 -13.33 20.14 2.96
C CYS A 64 -12.25 20.99 3.66
N LEU A 65 -12.59 21.56 4.83
CA LEU A 65 -11.64 22.41 5.56
C LEU A 65 -10.32 21.72 5.91
N LYS A 66 -10.37 20.43 6.18
CA LYS A 66 -9.16 19.67 6.50
C LYS A 66 -8.45 19.10 5.27
N ASP A 67 -9.09 19.10 4.13
CA ASP A 67 -8.55 18.52 2.89
C ASP A 67 -8.32 19.61 1.86
N PRO A 68 -7.10 20.18 1.80
CA PRO A 68 -6.77 21.26 0.87
C PRO A 68 -6.54 20.75 -0.57
N GLY A 69 -6.63 19.46 -0.81
CA GLY A 69 -6.33 18.87 -2.11
C GLY A 69 -4.87 18.47 -2.26
N GLY A 70 -4.56 17.87 -3.37
CA GLY A 70 -3.23 17.36 -3.71
C GLY A 70 -3.32 16.28 -4.77
N LEU A 71 -2.39 15.34 -4.74
CA LEU A 71 -2.37 14.22 -5.67
C LEU A 71 -2.91 12.96 -5.03
N SER A 72 -3.71 12.22 -5.78
CA SER A 72 -4.11 10.86 -5.44
C SER A 72 -3.59 9.93 -6.51
N GLY A 73 -2.89 8.88 -6.11
CA GLY A 73 -2.31 7.94 -7.04
C GLY A 73 -2.35 6.52 -6.53
N PHE A 74 -2.52 5.59 -7.46
CA PHE A 74 -2.43 4.18 -7.10
C PHE A 74 -2.00 3.32 -8.28
N VAL A 75 -1.51 2.14 -7.98
CA VAL A 75 -1.29 1.08 -8.95
C VAL A 75 -1.78 -0.23 -8.36
N MET A 76 -2.54 -0.97 -9.17
CA MET A 76 -2.88 -2.34 -8.82
C MET A 76 -1.73 -3.26 -9.22
N ILE A 77 -1.38 -4.12 -8.30
CA ILE A 77 -0.37 -5.14 -8.52
C ILE A 77 -1.02 -6.52 -8.38
N ALA A 78 -0.42 -7.53 -8.97
CA ALA A 78 -0.94 -8.90 -8.84
C ALA A 78 -1.05 -9.30 -7.36
N GLU A 79 -0.20 -8.73 -6.52
CA GLU A 79 -0.14 -8.96 -5.09
C GLU A 79 -1.11 -8.11 -4.26
N SER A 80 -1.68 -7.07 -4.75
CA SER A 80 -2.83 -6.24 -4.34
C SER A 80 -2.75 -4.79 -4.82
N HIS A 81 -2.18 -3.84 -4.05
CA HIS A 81 -2.08 -2.45 -4.51
C HIS A 81 -1.11 -1.60 -3.69
N ILE A 82 -0.70 -0.49 -4.31
CA ILE A 82 0.03 0.60 -3.65
C ILE A 82 -0.71 1.89 -3.94
N SER A 83 -0.97 2.70 -2.92
CA SER A 83 -1.64 3.99 -3.09
C SER A 83 -1.04 5.09 -2.24
N PHE A 84 -1.16 6.32 -2.77
CA PHE A 84 -0.69 7.53 -2.12
C PHE A 84 -1.74 8.62 -2.22
N HIS A 85 -1.87 9.41 -1.15
CA HIS A 85 -2.64 10.64 -1.17
C HIS A 85 -1.77 11.73 -0.57
N THR A 86 -1.42 12.74 -1.36
CA THR A 86 -0.59 13.85 -0.90
C THR A 86 -1.43 15.08 -0.58
N PHE A 87 -1.01 15.79 0.44
CA PHE A 87 -1.65 17.03 0.89
C PHE A 87 -0.53 18.07 1.07
N PRO A 88 0.00 18.61 -0.04
CA PRO A 88 1.21 19.44 0.01
C PRO A 88 1.03 20.69 0.88
N GLY A 89 -0.16 21.29 0.90
CA GLY A 89 -0.43 22.44 1.76
C GLY A 89 -0.33 22.15 3.26
N ARG A 90 -0.37 20.90 3.65
CA ARG A 90 -0.24 20.46 5.04
C ARG A 90 1.04 19.66 5.30
N GLY A 91 1.87 19.45 4.28
CA GLY A 91 3.05 18.60 4.42
C GLY A 91 2.71 17.18 4.86
N PHE A 92 1.56 16.67 4.43
CA PHE A 92 1.01 15.39 4.87
C PHE A 92 0.85 14.44 3.70
N VAL A 93 1.11 13.17 3.94
CA VAL A 93 0.88 12.11 2.95
C VAL A 93 0.38 10.86 3.66
N THR A 94 -0.58 10.19 3.04
CA THR A 94 -0.97 8.84 3.45
C THR A 94 -0.48 7.84 2.40
N ILE A 95 0.06 6.73 2.88
CA ILE A 95 0.67 5.69 2.06
C ILE A 95 0.09 4.35 2.46
N ASP A 96 -0.36 3.59 1.46
CA ASP A 96 -0.83 2.23 1.66
C ASP A 96 -0.05 1.30 0.75
N LEU A 97 0.54 0.27 1.35
CA LEU A 97 1.17 -0.83 0.64
C LEU A 97 0.52 -2.12 1.13
N TYR A 98 -0.34 -2.68 0.30
CA TYR A 98 -1.00 -3.94 0.59
C TYR A 98 -0.52 -5.01 -0.38
N THR A 99 0.02 -6.11 0.16
CA THR A 99 0.61 -7.17 -0.65
C THR A 99 0.39 -8.54 -0.04
N CYS A 100 0.22 -9.55 -0.88
CA CYS A 100 0.18 -10.94 -0.43
C CYS A 100 1.58 -11.52 -0.20
N GLN A 101 2.64 -10.73 -0.36
CA GLN A 101 4.01 -11.15 -0.06
C GLN A 101 4.25 -11.09 1.44
N ASN A 102 4.06 -12.22 2.13
CA ASN A 102 4.30 -12.28 3.58
C ASN A 102 5.77 -12.10 3.93
N GLU A 103 6.66 -12.39 2.99
CA GLU A 103 8.11 -12.25 3.12
C GLU A 103 8.63 -10.85 2.81
N LEU A 104 7.75 -9.88 2.59
CA LEU A 104 8.15 -8.49 2.36
C LEU A 104 9.10 -8.02 3.46
N ASP A 105 10.23 -7.45 3.05
CA ASP A 105 11.15 -6.77 3.98
C ASP A 105 10.49 -5.45 4.44
N ARG A 106 9.75 -5.53 5.52
CA ARG A 106 8.96 -4.41 6.04
C ARG A 106 9.82 -3.20 6.41
N PRO A 107 10.90 -3.37 7.16
CA PRO A 107 11.77 -2.23 7.47
C PRO A 107 12.33 -1.54 6.24
N ALA A 108 12.76 -2.29 5.24
CA ALA A 108 13.29 -1.73 4.01
C ALA A 108 12.23 -0.99 3.21
N ALA A 109 11.01 -1.56 3.10
CA ALA A 109 9.90 -0.93 2.41
C ALA A 109 9.48 0.38 3.09
N ILE A 110 9.35 0.36 4.42
CA ILE A 110 9.00 1.54 5.20
C ILE A 110 10.05 2.63 5.03
N ASP A 111 11.33 2.28 5.15
CA ASP A 111 12.43 3.23 4.98
C ASP A 111 12.42 3.84 3.58
N ARG A 112 12.22 3.01 2.55
CA ARG A 112 12.14 3.47 1.15
C ARG A 112 11.03 4.51 0.96
N LEU A 113 9.86 4.25 1.53
CA LEU A 113 8.71 5.16 1.43
C LEU A 113 8.93 6.45 2.22
N LYS A 114 9.50 6.36 3.41
CA LYS A 114 9.86 7.56 4.19
C LYS A 114 10.83 8.44 3.43
N ARG A 115 11.85 7.86 2.82
CA ARG A 115 12.84 8.62 2.04
C ARG A 115 12.23 9.22 0.79
N ALA A 116 11.33 8.51 0.12
CA ALA A 116 10.69 9.00 -1.10
C ALA A 116 9.95 10.34 -0.88
N PHE A 117 9.26 10.48 0.23
CA PHE A 117 8.49 11.68 0.57
C PHE A 117 9.21 12.60 1.55
N HIS A 118 10.49 12.37 1.82
CA HIS A 118 11.32 13.16 2.74
C HIS A 118 10.63 13.38 4.09
N LEU A 119 10.05 12.33 4.65
CA LEU A 119 9.29 12.44 5.90
C LEU A 119 10.22 12.77 7.06
N VAL A 120 9.84 13.78 7.84
CA VAL A 120 10.52 14.13 9.10
C VAL A 120 9.98 13.25 10.23
N ASP A 121 8.69 12.94 10.18
CA ASP A 121 8.02 12.11 11.18
C ASP A 121 6.95 11.26 10.51
N ALA A 122 6.63 10.13 11.11
CA ALA A 122 5.62 9.23 10.56
C ALA A 122 5.03 8.34 11.64
N ASP A 123 3.74 8.08 11.51
CA ASP A 123 3.07 6.98 12.21
C ASP A 123 2.99 5.80 11.24
N VAL A 124 3.48 4.65 11.66
CA VAL A 124 3.53 3.45 10.84
C VAL A 124 2.68 2.36 11.47
N TYR A 125 1.79 1.80 10.67
CA TYR A 125 0.91 0.71 11.09
C TYR A 125 1.17 -0.47 10.16
N VAL A 126 1.32 -1.65 10.74
CA VAL A 126 1.47 -2.89 9.97
C VAL A 126 0.39 -3.85 10.43
N GLN A 127 -0.47 -4.24 9.50
CA GLN A 127 -1.55 -5.19 9.78
C GLN A 127 -1.35 -6.44 8.95
N GLU A 128 -1.23 -7.57 9.62
CA GLU A 128 -1.32 -8.87 8.97
C GLU A 128 -2.78 -9.11 8.61
N ARG A 129 -3.04 -9.54 7.39
CA ARG A 129 -4.40 -9.67 6.86
C ARG A 129 -4.68 -11.08 6.37
N GLY A 130 -5.97 -11.43 6.44
CA GLY A 130 -6.41 -12.74 6.00
C GLY A 130 -5.80 -13.84 6.84
N LEU A 131 -5.86 -13.72 8.17
CA LEU A 131 -5.24 -14.70 9.08
C LEU A 131 -5.87 -16.08 8.97
N ARG A 132 -7.10 -16.14 8.44
CA ARG A 132 -7.82 -17.38 8.21
C ARG A 132 -8.05 -17.65 6.71
N TYR A 133 -7.15 -17.11 5.89
CA TYR A 133 -7.23 -17.35 4.45
C TYR A 133 -7.10 -18.84 4.16
N PRO A 134 -8.05 -19.46 3.43
CA PRO A 134 -7.98 -20.87 3.11
C PRO A 134 -6.73 -21.19 2.31
N ALA A 135 -5.96 -22.19 2.75
CA ALA A 135 -4.74 -22.60 2.06
C ALA A 135 -5.02 -23.34 0.75
N GLU A 136 -6.26 -23.78 0.55
CA GLU A 136 -6.67 -24.53 -0.63
C GLU A 136 -7.95 -23.94 -1.21
N ASN A 137 -8.15 -24.10 -2.49
CA ASN A 137 -9.37 -23.65 -3.15
C ASN A 137 -10.59 -24.34 -2.55
N LEU A 138 -11.63 -23.57 -2.22
CA LEU A 138 -12.89 -24.11 -1.70
C LEU A 138 -13.87 -24.47 -2.82
N ILE A 139 -13.62 -23.94 -4.00
CA ILE A 139 -14.39 -24.23 -5.22
C ILE A 139 -13.41 -24.46 -6.35
N ASP A 140 -13.83 -25.29 -7.32
CA ASP A 140 -13.06 -25.44 -8.55
C ASP A 140 -13.34 -24.24 -9.46
N ALA A 141 -12.28 -23.56 -9.85
CA ALA A 141 -12.36 -22.40 -10.72
C ALA A 141 -12.33 -22.80 -12.19
#